data_1cce2978164ebbf2754584fba0398b38
#
_entry.id   1cce2978164ebbf2754584fba0398b38
#
_cell.length_a   1.000
_cell.length_b   1.000
_cell.length_c   1.000
_cell.angle_alpha   90.00
_cell.angle_beta   90.00
_cell.angle_gamma   90.00
#
_symmetry.space_group_name_H-M   'P 1'
#
loop_
_entity.id
_entity.type
_entity.pdbx_description
1 polymer ?
#
loop_
_entity_poly.entity_id
_entity_poly.type
_entity_poly.pdbx_seq_one_letter_code
_entity_poly.pdbx_strand_id
1 'polypeptide(L)'
;MSAVANEVLSVDPSEYEAVHLLYNEYKSAIAYTPSCKTLPMLSGEGMDEPLVEYEFEPDTKSEVLADLNEYLYASSMFYSVMENAASEQSARASAMENASKNAGELIDSLTLQYNKARQARITTELIEIISGASALD
;
A
#
# COMPACT_ATOMS: atom_id res chain seq x y z
N MET A 1 -2.06 15.37 -8.31
CA MET A 1 -3.17 15.52 -7.31
C MET A 1 -4.04 16.73 -7.60
N SER A 2 -3.49 17.93 -7.82
CA SER A 2 -4.28 19.13 -8.17
C SER A 2 -5.24 18.93 -9.36
N ALA A 3 -4.81 18.22 -10.41
CA ALA A 3 -5.67 17.93 -11.56
C ALA A 3 -6.88 17.04 -11.19
N VAL A 4 -6.71 16.07 -10.30
CA VAL A 4 -7.82 15.20 -9.84
C VAL A 4 -8.76 15.99 -8.92
N ALA A 5 -8.22 16.82 -8.04
CA ALA A 5 -9.03 17.70 -7.19
C ALA A 5 -9.84 18.69 -8.03
N ASN A 6 -9.23 19.30 -9.04
CA ASN A 6 -9.93 20.20 -9.96
C ASN A 6 -11.04 19.49 -10.73
N GLU A 7 -10.84 18.25 -11.16
CA GLU A 7 -11.87 17.48 -11.86
C GLU A 7 -13.06 17.19 -10.95
N VAL A 8 -12.81 16.79 -9.69
CA VAL A 8 -13.87 16.56 -8.71
C VAL A 8 -14.62 17.84 -8.37
N LEU A 9 -13.89 18.96 -8.21
CA LEU A 9 -14.49 20.28 -7.90
C LEU A 9 -15.22 20.90 -9.11
N SER A 10 -14.94 20.44 -10.34
CA SER A 10 -15.65 20.90 -11.54
C SER A 10 -17.04 20.27 -11.72
N VAL A 11 -17.33 19.23 -10.96
CA VAL A 11 -18.66 18.58 -10.96
C VAL A 11 -19.66 19.47 -10.24
N ASP A 12 -20.87 19.59 -10.78
CA ASP A 12 -21.93 20.41 -10.17
C ASP A 12 -22.29 19.87 -8.78
N PRO A 13 -22.12 20.67 -7.70
CA PRO A 13 -22.43 20.26 -6.34
C PRO A 13 -23.87 19.81 -6.12
N SER A 14 -24.78 20.21 -6.99
CA SER A 14 -26.20 19.83 -6.91
C SER A 14 -26.49 18.38 -7.33
N GLU A 15 -25.57 17.74 -8.06
CA GLU A 15 -25.74 16.37 -8.53
C GLU A 15 -25.33 15.31 -7.49
N TYR A 16 -24.56 15.69 -6.47
CA TYR A 16 -23.97 14.77 -5.52
C TYR A 16 -24.12 15.25 -4.09
N GLU A 17 -24.44 14.35 -3.18
CA GLU A 17 -24.61 14.63 -1.75
C GLU A 17 -23.28 14.66 -0.99
N ALA A 18 -22.34 13.81 -1.38
CA ALA A 18 -21.03 13.69 -0.73
C ALA A 18 -19.98 13.04 -1.64
N VAL A 19 -18.72 13.30 -1.34
CA VAL A 19 -17.56 12.60 -1.93
C VAL A 19 -17.02 11.58 -0.94
N HIS A 20 -16.92 10.32 -1.35
CA HIS A 20 -16.38 9.23 -0.54
C HIS A 20 -14.95 8.91 -0.98
N LEU A 21 -13.98 9.11 -0.09
CA LEU A 21 -12.57 8.73 -0.29
C LEU A 21 -12.33 7.36 0.32
N LEU A 22 -12.09 6.36 -0.53
CA LEU A 22 -11.74 5.00 -0.13
C LEU A 22 -10.23 4.83 -0.24
N TYR A 23 -9.55 4.49 0.86
CA TYR A 23 -8.10 4.32 0.91
C TYR A 23 -7.70 3.32 2.00
N ASN A 24 -6.45 2.89 1.96
CA ASN A 24 -5.85 2.05 2.99
C ASN A 24 -5.11 2.92 4.00
N GLU A 25 -5.65 3.01 5.20
CA GLU A 25 -5.02 3.72 6.32
C GLU A 25 -3.86 2.89 6.87
N TYR A 26 -2.68 3.47 6.89
CA TYR A 26 -1.48 2.84 7.42
C TYR A 26 -1.55 2.74 8.95
N LYS A 27 -1.39 1.54 9.49
CA LYS A 27 -1.35 1.30 10.94
C LYS A 27 0.04 0.90 11.43
N SER A 28 0.73 0.04 10.68
CA SER A 28 2.07 -0.43 11.01
C SER A 28 2.75 -1.04 9.78
N ALA A 29 4.02 -1.43 9.92
CA ALA A 29 4.78 -2.08 8.84
C ALA A 29 4.12 -3.36 8.29
N ILE A 30 3.25 -4.01 9.04
CA ILE A 30 2.59 -5.28 8.69
C ILE A 30 1.07 -5.16 8.60
N ALA A 31 0.47 -3.99 8.90
CA ALA A 31 -0.97 -3.85 8.98
C ALA A 31 -1.46 -2.52 8.41
N TYR A 32 -2.51 -2.59 7.61
CA TYR A 32 -3.30 -1.47 7.14
C TYR A 32 -4.79 -1.78 7.29
N THR A 33 -5.61 -0.75 7.29
CA THR A 33 -7.06 -0.90 7.40
C THR A 33 -7.74 -0.14 6.27
N PRO A 34 -8.57 -0.79 5.44
CA PRO A 34 -9.42 -0.08 4.49
C PRO A 34 -10.34 0.88 5.22
N SER A 35 -10.28 2.15 4.87
CA SER A 35 -11.04 3.24 5.51
C SER A 35 -11.79 4.04 4.46
N CYS A 36 -12.94 4.57 4.85
CA CYS A 36 -13.75 5.47 4.03
C CYS A 36 -13.92 6.79 4.76
N LYS A 37 -13.46 7.88 4.14
CA LYS A 37 -13.70 9.24 4.61
C LYS A 37 -14.73 9.89 3.73
N THR A 38 -15.82 10.36 4.33
CA THR A 38 -16.88 11.08 3.63
C THR A 38 -16.64 12.58 3.77
N LEU A 39 -16.60 13.28 2.66
CA LEU A 39 -16.53 14.73 2.58
C LEU A 39 -17.88 15.22 2.06
N PRO A 40 -18.61 16.05 2.82
CA PRO A 40 -19.89 16.60 2.36
C PRO A 40 -19.62 17.59 1.21
N MET A 41 -20.52 17.64 0.23
CA MET A 41 -20.52 18.72 -0.75
C MET A 41 -21.08 19.95 -0.05
N LEU A 42 -20.26 20.97 0.08
CA LEU A 42 -20.63 22.20 0.75
C LEU A 42 -21.31 23.12 -0.26
N SER A 43 -22.62 23.03 -0.35
CA SER A 43 -23.44 24.13 -0.85
C SER A 43 -23.55 25.14 0.29
N GLY A 44 -23.22 26.41 0.06
CA GLY A 44 -23.04 27.46 1.08
C GLY A 44 -24.16 27.71 2.10
N GLU A 45 -25.17 26.86 2.17
CA GLU A 45 -26.25 26.87 3.15
C GLU A 45 -25.92 25.84 4.26
N GLY A 46 -25.78 26.28 5.49
CA GLY A 46 -25.63 25.41 6.68
C GLY A 46 -24.26 25.42 7.37
N MET A 47 -23.24 26.10 6.82
CA MET A 47 -21.95 26.30 7.50
C MET A 47 -21.94 27.46 8.51
N ASP A 48 -23.03 28.18 8.64
CA ASP A 48 -23.06 29.42 9.41
C ASP A 48 -23.03 29.22 10.93
N GLU A 49 -23.64 28.16 11.44
CA GLU A 49 -23.78 27.98 12.89
C GLU A 49 -22.48 27.68 13.65
N PRO A 50 -21.57 26.77 13.19
CA PRO A 50 -20.35 26.50 13.94
C PRO A 50 -19.26 27.58 13.82
N LEU A 51 -19.41 28.55 12.93
CA LEU A 51 -18.40 29.55 12.61
C LEU A 51 -18.80 30.98 13.04
N VAL A 52 -19.81 31.13 13.88
CA VAL A 52 -20.29 32.43 14.39
C VAL A 52 -19.23 33.20 15.19
N GLU A 53 -18.28 32.49 15.82
CA GLU A 53 -17.22 33.07 16.65
C GLU A 53 -16.00 33.53 15.83
N TYR A 54 -15.97 33.27 14.50
CA TYR A 54 -14.85 33.63 13.64
C TYR A 54 -15.14 34.91 12.85
N GLU A 55 -14.19 35.81 12.84
CA GLU A 55 -14.18 36.98 11.95
C GLU A 55 -13.42 36.66 10.67
N PHE A 56 -13.95 37.02 9.53
CA PHE A 56 -13.37 36.75 8.22
C PHE A 56 -12.89 38.08 7.60
N GLU A 57 -11.58 38.18 7.32
CA GLU A 57 -10.93 39.29 6.68
C GLU A 57 -9.90 38.77 5.65
N PRO A 58 -9.66 39.49 4.53
CA PRO A 58 -10.31 40.72 4.06
C PRO A 58 -11.53 40.49 3.17
N ASP A 59 -11.82 39.20 2.81
CA ASP A 59 -12.84 38.83 1.84
C ASP A 59 -14.20 38.52 2.50
N THR A 60 -15.22 38.30 1.68
CA THR A 60 -16.51 37.87 2.21
C THR A 60 -16.44 36.46 2.79
N LYS A 61 -17.21 36.19 3.85
CA LYS A 61 -17.27 34.89 4.50
C LYS A 61 -17.50 33.74 3.49
N SER A 62 -18.35 33.96 2.49
CA SER A 62 -18.65 32.93 1.48
C SER A 62 -17.46 32.61 0.58
N GLU A 63 -16.63 33.60 0.21
CA GLU A 63 -15.42 33.38 -0.60
C GLU A 63 -14.36 32.61 0.21
N VAL A 64 -14.10 33.03 1.45
CA VAL A 64 -13.15 32.34 2.34
C VAL A 64 -13.57 30.89 2.60
N LEU A 65 -14.88 30.63 2.77
CA LEU A 65 -15.38 29.27 2.98
C LEU A 65 -15.29 28.43 1.71
N ALA A 66 -15.48 29.01 0.52
CA ALA A 66 -15.29 28.31 -0.74
C ALA A 66 -13.83 27.88 -0.92
N ASP A 67 -12.88 28.78 -0.70
CA ASP A 67 -11.43 28.51 -0.77
C ASP A 67 -10.99 27.47 0.26
N LEU A 68 -11.52 27.57 1.50
CA LEU A 68 -11.26 26.59 2.56
C LEU A 68 -11.78 25.21 2.18
N ASN A 69 -12.94 25.14 1.56
CA ASN A 69 -13.52 23.90 1.08
C ASN A 69 -12.65 23.25 0.01
N GLU A 70 -12.24 24.03 -1.00
CA GLU A 70 -11.32 23.56 -2.04
C GLU A 70 -10.03 23.00 -1.44
N TYR A 71 -9.43 23.74 -0.51
CA TYR A 71 -8.24 23.30 0.20
C TYR A 71 -8.48 22.01 1.00
N LEU A 72 -9.63 21.90 1.68
CA LEU A 72 -9.99 20.70 2.46
C LEU A 72 -10.11 19.47 1.57
N TYR A 73 -10.75 19.60 0.40
CA TYR A 73 -10.85 18.50 -0.56
C TYR A 73 -9.49 18.09 -1.10
N ALA A 74 -8.72 19.07 -1.60
CA ALA A 74 -7.39 18.80 -2.15
C ALA A 74 -6.45 18.15 -1.14
N SER A 75 -6.42 18.66 0.09
CA SER A 75 -5.60 18.12 1.18
C SER A 75 -6.06 16.72 1.63
N SER A 76 -7.37 16.49 1.70
CA SER A 76 -7.93 15.18 2.07
C SER A 76 -7.65 14.11 1.01
N MET A 77 -7.75 14.46 -0.28
CA MET A 77 -7.37 13.57 -1.37
C MET A 77 -5.88 13.27 -1.34
N PHE A 78 -5.04 14.29 -1.17
CA PHE A 78 -3.59 14.11 -1.06
C PHE A 78 -3.22 13.18 0.10
N TYR A 79 -3.81 13.41 1.28
CA TYR A 79 -3.62 12.56 2.45
C TYR A 79 -4.00 11.10 2.14
N SER A 80 -5.16 10.87 1.56
CA SER A 80 -5.65 9.52 1.23
C SER A 80 -4.72 8.77 0.27
N VAL A 81 -4.16 9.47 -0.73
CA VAL A 81 -3.20 8.88 -1.67
C VAL A 81 -1.87 8.57 -0.99
N MET A 82 -1.39 9.46 -0.12
CA MET A 82 -0.15 9.23 0.63
C MET A 82 -0.28 8.05 1.61
N GLU A 83 -1.39 7.94 2.33
CA GLU A 83 -1.70 6.81 3.20
C GLU A 83 -1.75 5.48 2.43
N ASN A 84 -2.42 5.50 1.27
CA ASN A 84 -2.49 4.32 0.42
C ASN A 84 -1.12 3.92 -0.14
N ALA A 85 -0.32 4.89 -0.57
CA ALA A 85 1.04 4.65 -1.06
C ALA A 85 1.95 4.09 0.06
N ALA A 86 1.87 4.63 1.26
CA ALA A 86 2.61 4.14 2.42
C ALA A 86 2.22 2.69 2.76
N SER A 87 0.92 2.40 2.79
CA SER A 87 0.39 1.06 3.04
C SER A 87 0.85 0.05 1.98
N GLU A 88 0.81 0.44 0.70
CA GLU A 88 1.27 -0.40 -0.41
C GLU A 88 2.77 -0.71 -0.32
N GLN A 89 3.62 0.30 -0.10
CA GLN A 89 5.06 0.10 -0.01
C GLN A 89 5.44 -0.75 1.21
N SER A 90 4.77 -0.55 2.34
CA SER A 90 4.98 -1.33 3.54
C SER A 90 4.59 -2.81 3.33
N ALA A 91 3.43 -3.08 2.74
CA ALA A 91 3.00 -4.44 2.42
C ALA A 91 3.96 -5.12 1.43
N ARG A 92 4.44 -4.38 0.44
CA ARG A 92 5.44 -4.88 -0.53
C ARG A 92 6.76 -5.21 0.16
N ALA A 93 7.26 -4.36 1.03
CA ALA A 93 8.49 -4.61 1.78
C ALA A 93 8.38 -5.87 2.63
N SER A 94 7.29 -6.03 3.39
CA SER A 94 7.03 -7.23 4.19
C SER A 94 6.92 -8.50 3.35
N ALA A 95 6.23 -8.44 2.21
CA ALA A 95 6.12 -9.56 1.28
C ALA A 95 7.49 -9.97 0.70
N MET A 96 8.33 -8.99 0.35
CA MET A 96 9.68 -9.25 -0.17
C MET A 96 10.63 -9.80 0.90
N GLU A 97 10.51 -9.35 2.13
CA GLU A 97 11.27 -9.91 3.26
C GLU A 97 10.92 -11.39 3.48
N ASN A 98 9.63 -11.71 3.50
CA ASN A 98 9.16 -13.10 3.61
C ASN A 98 9.61 -13.95 2.41
N ALA A 99 9.54 -13.42 1.20
CA ALA A 99 10.01 -14.10 0.00
C ALA A 99 11.52 -14.38 0.06
N SER A 100 12.32 -13.43 0.53
CA SER A 100 13.77 -13.60 0.71
C SER A 100 14.10 -14.68 1.73
N LYS A 101 13.38 -14.70 2.86
CA LYS A 101 13.52 -15.73 3.88
C LYS A 101 13.18 -17.13 3.33
N ASN A 102 12.05 -17.25 2.66
CA ASN A 102 11.61 -18.51 2.05
C ASN A 102 12.60 -19.00 0.99
N ALA A 103 13.18 -18.09 0.20
CA ALA A 103 14.22 -18.43 -0.77
C ALA A 103 15.49 -18.95 -0.10
N GLY A 104 15.91 -18.36 1.03
CA GLY A 104 17.02 -18.86 1.84
C GLY A 104 16.78 -20.29 2.33
N GLU A 105 15.63 -20.54 2.93
CA GLU A 105 15.25 -21.89 3.42
C GLU A 105 15.22 -22.93 2.29
N LEU A 106 14.76 -22.53 1.09
CA LEU A 106 14.77 -23.38 -0.09
C LEU A 106 16.20 -23.71 -0.56
N ILE A 107 17.09 -22.73 -0.59
CA ILE A 107 18.49 -22.91 -0.94
C ILE A 107 19.16 -23.91 0.02
N ASP A 108 18.94 -23.78 1.32
CA ASP A 108 19.49 -24.68 2.32
C ASP A 108 18.96 -26.12 2.12
N SER A 109 17.68 -26.27 1.87
CA SER A 109 17.06 -27.58 1.58
C SER A 109 17.63 -28.22 0.31
N LEU A 110 17.73 -27.43 -0.77
CA LEU A 110 18.29 -27.92 -2.04
C LEU A 110 19.78 -28.27 -1.93
N THR A 111 20.54 -27.48 -1.16
CA THR A 111 21.94 -27.77 -0.87
C THR A 111 22.11 -29.09 -0.14
N LEU A 112 21.25 -29.37 0.84
CA LEU A 112 21.24 -30.63 1.53
C LEU A 112 20.90 -31.80 0.60
N GLN A 113 19.89 -31.66 -0.24
CA GLN A 113 19.53 -32.69 -1.22
C GLN A 113 20.65 -32.93 -2.23
N TYR A 114 21.24 -31.87 -2.75
CA TYR A 114 22.37 -31.96 -3.66
C TYR A 114 23.54 -32.74 -3.04
N ASN A 115 23.92 -32.40 -1.80
CA ASN A 115 25.01 -33.08 -1.12
C ASN A 115 24.71 -34.55 -0.89
N LYS A 116 23.47 -34.91 -0.53
CA LYS A 116 23.04 -36.33 -0.38
C LYS A 116 23.12 -37.07 -1.72
N ALA A 117 22.61 -36.47 -2.81
CA ALA A 117 22.65 -37.07 -4.12
C ALA A 117 24.10 -37.24 -4.62
N ARG A 118 24.94 -36.22 -4.41
CA ARG A 118 26.36 -36.28 -4.75
C ARG A 118 27.08 -37.42 -4.01
N GLN A 119 26.87 -37.56 -2.70
CA GLN A 119 27.46 -38.63 -1.91
C GLN A 119 26.97 -40.01 -2.37
N ALA A 120 25.67 -40.18 -2.64
CA ALA A 120 25.10 -41.43 -3.15
C ALA A 120 25.73 -41.79 -4.49
N ARG A 121 25.90 -40.83 -5.42
CA ARG A 121 26.52 -41.06 -6.72
C ARG A 121 27.99 -41.49 -6.57
N ILE A 122 28.78 -40.79 -5.76
CA ILE A 122 30.17 -41.14 -5.49
C ILE A 122 30.27 -42.55 -4.92
N THR A 123 29.39 -42.90 -3.96
CA THR A 123 29.36 -44.23 -3.37
C THR A 123 29.03 -45.30 -4.41
N THR A 124 28.07 -45.04 -5.30
CA THR A 124 27.71 -46.00 -6.36
C THR A 124 28.88 -46.16 -7.35
N GLU A 125 29.49 -45.07 -7.82
CA GLU A 125 30.67 -45.16 -8.70
C GLU A 125 31.85 -45.93 -8.03
N LEU A 126 32.06 -45.76 -6.74
CA LEU A 126 33.10 -46.45 -6.00
C LEU A 126 32.79 -47.94 -5.86
N ILE A 127 31.53 -48.33 -5.62
CA ILE A 127 31.08 -49.73 -5.58
C ILE A 127 31.25 -50.37 -6.96
N GLU A 128 30.90 -49.69 -8.04
CA GLU A 128 31.07 -50.17 -9.41
C GLU A 128 32.53 -50.43 -9.73
N ILE A 129 33.46 -49.54 -9.33
CA ILE A 129 34.92 -49.74 -9.53
C ILE A 129 35.42 -50.94 -8.75
N ILE A 130 35.02 -51.06 -7.46
CA ILE A 130 35.47 -52.17 -6.62
C ILE A 130 34.93 -53.49 -7.15
N SER A 131 33.63 -53.51 -7.54
CA SER A 131 32.99 -54.73 -8.09
C SER A 131 33.63 -55.16 -9.42
N GLY A 132 33.96 -54.15 -10.27
CA GLY A 132 34.66 -54.41 -11.52
C GLY A 132 36.07 -54.94 -11.33
N ALA A 133 36.82 -54.44 -10.34
CA ALA A 133 38.15 -54.95 -9.99
C ALA A 133 38.08 -56.40 -9.41
N SER A 134 37.12 -56.66 -8.55
CA SER A 134 36.91 -58.01 -7.97
C SER A 134 36.43 -59.07 -8.98
N ALA A 135 35.90 -58.65 -10.12
CA ALA A 135 35.48 -59.59 -11.18
C ALA A 135 36.64 -59.94 -12.16
N LEU A 136 37.78 -59.28 -12.05
CA LEU A 136 38.95 -59.51 -12.88
C LEU A 136 40.03 -60.45 -12.20
N ASP A 137 39.86 -60.70 -10.90
CA ASP A 137 40.58 -61.70 -10.14
C ASP A 137 39.82 -63.05 -10.14
#